data_cf675b4fe36bf1880c2ae395f8901c8d
#
_entry.id   cf675b4fe36bf1880c2ae395f8901c8d
#
_cell.length_a   1.000
_cell.length_b   1.000
_cell.length_c   1.000
_cell.angle_alpha   90.00
_cell.angle_beta   90.00
_cell.angle_gamma   90.00
#
_symmetry.space_group_name_H-M   'P 1'
#
loop_
_entity.id
_entity.type
_entity.pdbx_description
1 polymer ?
#
loop_
_entity_poly.entity_id
_entity_poly.type
_entity_poly.pdbx_seq_one_letter_code
_entity_poly.pdbx_strand_id
1 'polypeptide(L)'
;MRIKYTVLTFLLFLSILIFSFPMRGLAGILDNQDYISIESGEGFWWKGHLRGVQVNNQRIGDINISYKPFTIFLGKFKFRNSISEPGISLEGFFGKTLLGDTFIEGLEITLLPNIIKNNTKIDLDNIVNLKAKIDFLVLDKRRCIKANGNGVAEVKDMFGLIPKSIKLDFFLSCTDSNIKIDFTSGKDGLLKGNLLIKDFYEYEIEATSNRLASRIKELSKLNFKKEPSIKFSGNLQQLF
;
A
#
# COMPACT_ATOMS: atom_id res chain seq x y z
N MET A 1 2.30 34.02 41.25
CA MET A 1 2.64 32.59 41.48
C MET A 1 1.48 31.63 41.18
N ARG A 2 0.25 31.88 41.58
CA ARG A 2 -0.94 31.00 41.40
C ARG A 2 -1.23 30.63 39.94
N ILE A 3 -1.13 31.58 38.99
CA ILE A 3 -1.44 31.36 37.57
C ILE A 3 -0.52 30.28 36.94
N LYS A 4 0.76 30.27 37.31
CA LYS A 4 1.72 29.23 36.75
C LYS A 4 1.34 27.82 37.16
N TYR A 5 0.89 27.62 38.41
CA TYR A 5 0.45 26.31 38.88
C TYR A 5 -0.85 25.88 38.22
N THR A 6 -1.80 26.81 38.04
CA THR A 6 -3.07 26.52 37.35
C THR A 6 -2.82 26.08 35.91
N VAL A 7 -1.95 26.78 35.19
CA VAL A 7 -1.58 26.42 33.80
C VAL A 7 -0.90 25.05 33.77
N LEU A 8 0.05 24.80 34.68
CA LEU A 8 0.74 23.51 34.76
C LEU A 8 -0.22 22.36 35.05
N THR A 9 -1.12 22.54 36.01
CA THR A 9 -2.16 21.54 36.38
C THR A 9 -3.08 21.27 35.20
N PHE A 10 -3.50 22.32 34.47
CA PHE A 10 -4.34 22.17 33.28
C PHE A 10 -3.61 21.40 32.17
N LEU A 11 -2.34 21.73 31.91
CA LEU A 11 -1.53 21.01 30.91
C LEU A 11 -1.33 19.54 31.27
N LEU A 12 -1.10 19.26 32.56
CA LEU A 12 -0.95 17.88 33.05
C LEU A 12 -2.29 17.12 32.94
N PHE A 13 -3.40 17.73 33.29
CA PHE A 13 -4.74 17.15 33.10
C PHE A 13 -5.02 16.86 31.63
N LEU A 14 -4.75 17.82 30.75
CA LEU A 14 -4.93 17.64 29.29
C LEU A 14 -4.03 16.50 28.75
N SER A 15 -2.80 16.41 29.22
CA SER A 15 -1.88 15.33 28.86
C SER A 15 -2.44 13.96 29.29
N ILE A 16 -2.91 13.84 30.53
CA ILE A 16 -3.52 12.59 31.01
C ILE A 16 -4.72 12.23 30.15
N LEU A 17 -5.58 13.19 29.83
CA LEU A 17 -6.78 12.97 29.02
C LEU A 17 -6.44 12.48 27.62
N ILE A 18 -5.44 13.09 26.97
CA ILE A 18 -4.96 12.65 25.65
C ILE A 18 -4.39 11.23 25.73
N PHE A 19 -3.52 10.94 26.69
CA PHE A 19 -2.89 9.62 26.81
C PHE A 19 -3.87 8.53 27.25
N SER A 20 -4.94 8.88 27.95
CA SER A 20 -5.97 7.94 28.41
C SER A 20 -7.06 7.70 27.37
N PHE A 21 -7.01 8.34 26.19
CA PHE A 21 -8.07 8.19 25.18
C PHE A 21 -8.14 6.74 24.67
N PRO A 22 -9.28 6.05 24.85
CA PRO A 22 -9.40 4.64 24.54
C PRO A 22 -9.50 4.41 23.03
N MET A 23 -8.90 3.31 22.55
CA MET A 23 -8.98 2.89 21.16
C MET A 23 -10.43 2.66 20.69
N ARG A 24 -11.32 2.24 21.60
CA ARG A 24 -12.76 2.08 21.34
C ARG A 24 -13.41 3.39 20.87
N GLY A 25 -13.03 4.52 21.46
CA GLY A 25 -13.52 5.83 21.03
C GLY A 25 -13.03 6.18 19.62
N LEU A 26 -11.79 5.87 19.32
CA LEU A 26 -11.21 6.06 17.98
C LEU A 26 -11.90 5.13 16.96
N ALA A 27 -12.13 3.88 17.31
CA ALA A 27 -12.88 2.94 16.48
C ALA A 27 -14.28 3.48 16.14
N GLY A 28 -15.02 4.01 17.13
CA GLY A 28 -16.34 4.60 16.90
C GLY A 28 -16.32 5.85 16.02
N ILE A 29 -15.25 6.66 16.07
CA ILE A 29 -15.08 7.81 15.17
C ILE A 29 -14.82 7.35 13.73
N LEU A 30 -14.01 6.30 13.55
CA LEU A 30 -13.70 5.75 12.24
C LEU A 30 -14.87 4.98 11.63
N ASP A 31 -15.63 4.24 12.45
CA ASP A 31 -16.81 3.47 12.03
C ASP A 31 -17.96 4.38 11.50
N ASN A 32 -17.97 5.66 11.90
CA ASN A 32 -18.90 6.65 11.34
C ASN A 32 -18.55 7.09 9.88
N GLN A 33 -17.49 6.57 9.31
CA GLN A 33 -17.18 6.81 7.89
C GLN A 33 -17.88 5.74 7.04
N ASP A 34 -18.60 6.16 6.01
CA ASP A 34 -19.40 5.26 5.15
C ASP A 34 -18.61 4.10 4.51
N TYR A 35 -17.29 4.23 4.45
CA TYR A 35 -16.41 3.27 3.80
C TYR A 35 -15.57 2.42 4.77
N ILE A 36 -15.63 2.68 6.08
CA ILE A 36 -14.89 1.92 7.10
C ILE A 36 -15.88 1.36 8.12
N SER A 37 -15.76 0.07 8.44
CA SER A 37 -16.46 -0.55 9.56
C SER A 37 -15.46 -1.28 10.45
N ILE A 38 -15.65 -1.16 11.78
CA ILE A 38 -14.76 -1.70 12.80
C ILE A 38 -15.62 -2.39 13.88
N GLU A 39 -15.41 -3.70 14.05
CA GLU A 39 -16.17 -4.47 15.04
C GLU A 39 -15.87 -4.03 16.48
N SER A 40 -14.59 -3.83 16.81
CA SER A 40 -14.19 -3.37 18.15
C SER A 40 -12.79 -2.75 18.17
N GLY A 41 -12.54 -1.94 19.23
CA GLY A 41 -11.22 -1.39 19.53
C GLY A 41 -10.82 -1.66 20.96
N GLU A 42 -9.61 -2.12 21.20
CA GLU A 42 -9.04 -2.43 22.51
C GLU A 42 -7.76 -1.66 22.76
N GLY A 43 -7.50 -1.28 24.02
CA GLY A 43 -6.31 -0.52 24.40
C GLY A 43 -6.46 0.98 24.21
N PHE A 44 -5.35 1.68 23.95
CA PHE A 44 -5.28 3.13 23.81
C PHE A 44 -4.88 3.51 22.38
N TRP A 45 -5.19 4.74 21.95
CA TRP A 45 -4.88 5.24 20.60
C TRP A 45 -3.38 5.13 20.23
N TRP A 46 -2.49 5.18 21.22
CA TRP A 46 -1.04 5.07 21.02
C TRP A 46 -0.51 3.62 21.10
N LYS A 47 -1.29 2.69 21.66
CA LYS A 47 -1.03 1.26 21.64
C LYS A 47 -2.35 0.53 21.77
N GLY A 48 -2.88 0.09 20.63
CA GLY A 48 -4.19 -0.53 20.58
C GLY A 48 -4.33 -1.52 19.46
N HIS A 49 -5.46 -2.16 19.47
CA HIS A 49 -5.85 -3.22 18.56
C HIS A 49 -7.25 -2.92 18.03
N LEU A 50 -7.42 -2.92 16.72
CA LEU A 50 -8.71 -2.83 16.04
C LEU A 50 -9.04 -4.21 15.48
N ARG A 51 -10.23 -4.71 15.79
CA ARG A 51 -10.70 -6.02 15.32
C ARG A 51 -11.74 -5.86 14.22
N GLY A 52 -11.71 -6.79 13.28
CA GLY A 52 -12.72 -6.91 12.24
C GLY A 52 -12.81 -5.66 11.36
N VAL A 53 -11.68 -5.04 11.03
CA VAL A 53 -11.66 -3.86 10.17
C VAL A 53 -12.07 -4.23 8.76
N GLN A 54 -13.07 -3.50 8.23
CA GLN A 54 -13.54 -3.62 6.86
C GLN A 54 -13.43 -2.26 6.17
N VAL A 55 -13.05 -2.25 4.92
CA VAL A 55 -12.99 -1.06 4.06
C VAL A 55 -13.77 -1.36 2.78
N ASN A 56 -14.78 -0.55 2.48
CA ASN A 56 -15.70 -0.79 1.36
C ASN A 56 -16.32 -2.21 1.38
N ASN A 57 -16.75 -2.68 2.56
CA ASN A 57 -17.27 -4.02 2.81
C ASN A 57 -16.25 -5.17 2.56
N GLN A 58 -14.98 -4.85 2.39
CA GLN A 58 -13.92 -5.84 2.28
C GLN A 58 -13.19 -5.97 3.62
N ARG A 59 -13.13 -7.19 4.15
CA ARG A 59 -12.42 -7.47 5.39
C ARG A 59 -10.91 -7.33 5.17
N ILE A 60 -10.32 -6.37 5.87
CA ILE A 60 -8.86 -6.15 5.90
C ILE A 60 -8.22 -7.00 6.99
N GLY A 61 -8.96 -7.21 8.09
CA GLY A 61 -8.53 -8.00 9.22
C GLY A 61 -8.30 -7.20 10.49
N ASP A 62 -7.51 -7.77 11.37
CA ASP A 62 -7.17 -7.17 12.64
C ASP A 62 -5.94 -6.30 12.52
N ILE A 63 -6.00 -5.06 13.04
CA ILE A 63 -4.93 -4.08 12.94
C ILE A 63 -4.36 -3.79 14.32
N ASN A 64 -3.07 -4.03 14.50
CA ASN A 64 -2.32 -3.59 15.68
C ASN A 64 -1.65 -2.25 15.39
N ILE A 65 -1.81 -1.30 16.29
CA ILE A 65 -1.24 0.04 16.18
C ILE A 65 -0.34 0.30 17.39
N SER A 66 0.86 0.79 17.17
CA SER A 66 1.79 1.18 18.24
C SER A 66 2.54 2.44 17.88
N TYR A 67 2.27 3.53 18.59
CA TYR A 67 2.98 4.80 18.45
C TYR A 67 4.42 4.70 18.97
N LYS A 68 5.35 5.39 18.31
CA LYS A 68 6.76 5.48 18.70
C LYS A 68 7.07 6.89 19.25
N PRO A 69 6.89 7.14 20.56
CA PRO A 69 6.92 8.50 21.09
C PRO A 69 8.26 9.22 20.89
N PHE A 70 9.38 8.51 20.95
CA PHE A 70 10.71 9.12 20.77
C PHE A 70 10.94 9.71 19.37
N THR A 71 10.15 9.32 18.37
CA THR A 71 10.29 9.86 17.01
C THR A 71 9.80 11.31 16.89
N ILE A 72 9.03 11.81 17.86
CA ILE A 72 8.60 13.20 17.90
C ILE A 72 9.79 14.17 18.04
N PHE A 73 10.84 13.74 18.77
CA PHE A 73 12.08 14.53 18.89
C PHE A 73 12.84 14.62 17.56
N LEU A 74 12.56 13.72 16.62
CA LEU A 74 13.09 13.73 15.26
C LEU A 74 12.13 14.41 14.27
N GLY A 75 11.11 15.11 14.78
CA GLY A 75 10.12 15.78 13.94
C GLY A 75 9.16 14.82 13.22
N LYS A 76 8.93 13.61 13.77
CA LYS A 76 8.09 12.59 13.13
C LYS A 76 7.04 12.04 14.10
N PHE A 77 5.80 11.93 13.63
CA PHE A 77 4.77 11.10 14.25
C PHE A 77 4.79 9.73 13.58
N LYS A 78 5.29 8.70 14.26
CA LYS A 78 5.53 7.38 13.69
C LYS A 78 4.74 6.31 14.43
N PHE A 79 3.98 5.53 13.66
CA PHE A 79 3.20 4.39 14.15
C PHE A 79 3.71 3.11 13.49
N ARG A 80 3.88 2.05 14.26
CA ARG A 80 4.02 0.70 13.76
C ARG A 80 2.61 0.13 13.61
N ASN A 81 2.29 -0.34 12.43
CA ASN A 81 1.05 -1.02 12.14
C ASN A 81 1.37 -2.44 11.68
N SER A 82 0.58 -3.39 12.14
CA SER A 82 0.63 -4.75 11.63
C SER A 82 -0.78 -5.29 11.42
N ILE A 83 -0.98 -5.94 10.30
CA ILE A 83 -2.18 -6.67 9.93
C ILE A 83 -1.78 -8.13 9.75
N SER A 84 -2.51 -9.04 10.37
CA SER A 84 -2.27 -10.46 10.25
C SER A 84 -3.61 -11.18 10.12
N GLU A 85 -3.93 -11.56 8.89
CA GLU A 85 -5.11 -12.35 8.53
C GLU A 85 -4.70 -13.51 7.63
N PRO A 86 -5.46 -14.60 7.58
CA PRO A 86 -5.18 -15.65 6.62
C PRO A 86 -5.07 -15.10 5.21
N GLY A 87 -3.88 -15.22 4.62
CA GLY A 87 -3.59 -14.72 3.27
C GLY A 87 -3.14 -13.26 3.16
N ILE A 88 -3.21 -12.47 4.23
CA ILE A 88 -2.73 -11.08 4.25
C ILE A 88 -1.82 -10.88 5.46
N SER A 89 -0.59 -10.50 5.22
CA SER A 89 0.33 -10.02 6.26
C SER A 89 0.91 -8.69 5.82
N LEU A 90 0.76 -7.69 6.66
CA LEU A 90 1.32 -6.36 6.44
C LEU A 90 1.93 -5.89 7.74
N GLU A 91 3.19 -5.50 7.70
CA GLU A 91 3.87 -4.92 8.85
C GLU A 91 4.77 -3.79 8.40
N GLY A 92 4.70 -2.64 9.07
CA GLY A 92 5.53 -1.49 8.74
C GLY A 92 5.27 -0.28 9.62
N PHE A 93 5.96 0.80 9.28
CA PHE A 93 5.81 2.07 9.94
C PHE A 93 5.16 3.08 9.02
N PHE A 94 4.18 3.78 9.55
CA PHE A 94 3.46 4.86 8.87
C PHE A 94 3.52 6.10 9.73
N GLY A 95 3.55 7.25 9.10
CA GLY A 95 3.57 8.48 9.89
C GLY A 95 3.54 9.75 9.08
N LYS A 96 3.66 10.85 9.83
CA LYS A 96 3.75 12.20 9.29
C LYS A 96 4.94 12.93 9.89
N THR A 97 5.62 13.73 9.09
CA THR A 97 6.60 14.70 9.58
C THR A 97 5.89 15.93 10.13
N LEU A 98 6.56 16.72 10.98
CA LEU A 98 6.04 18.02 11.43
C LEU A 98 5.83 19.01 10.27
N LEU A 99 6.52 18.81 9.14
CA LEU A 99 6.36 19.61 7.92
C LEU A 99 5.14 19.20 7.09
N GLY A 100 4.48 18.08 7.47
CA GLY A 100 3.25 17.62 6.84
C GLY A 100 3.43 16.47 5.86
N ASP A 101 4.67 16.05 5.54
CA ASP A 101 4.90 14.92 4.65
C ASP A 101 4.42 13.62 5.28
N THR A 102 3.78 12.79 4.49
CA THR A 102 3.43 11.42 4.88
C THR A 102 4.57 10.48 4.50
N PHE A 103 4.90 9.55 5.38
CA PHE A 103 5.93 8.56 5.08
C PHE A 103 5.52 7.14 5.47
N ILE A 104 6.08 6.20 4.75
CA ILE A 104 6.04 4.76 5.01
C ILE A 104 7.48 4.28 5.09
N GLU A 105 7.84 3.51 6.12
CA GLU A 105 9.18 2.97 6.30
C GLU A 105 9.12 1.48 6.69
N GLY A 106 9.94 0.66 6.04
CA GLY A 106 10.09 -0.76 6.37
C GLY A 106 8.78 -1.54 6.27
N LEU A 107 7.96 -1.25 5.26
CA LEU A 107 6.70 -1.95 5.05
C LEU A 107 6.96 -3.27 4.34
N GLU A 108 6.59 -4.36 4.98
CA GLU A 108 6.60 -5.71 4.42
C GLU A 108 5.16 -6.15 4.17
N ILE A 109 4.89 -6.60 2.95
CA ILE A 109 3.57 -7.04 2.50
C ILE A 109 3.69 -8.46 1.98
N THR A 110 2.81 -9.35 2.43
CA THR A 110 2.61 -10.67 1.86
C THR A 110 1.13 -10.87 1.59
N LEU A 111 0.78 -11.15 0.34
CA LEU A 111 -0.58 -11.43 -0.08
C LEU A 111 -0.65 -12.80 -0.75
N LEU A 112 -1.60 -13.62 -0.30
CA LEU A 112 -1.95 -14.91 -0.87
C LEU A 112 -3.40 -14.86 -1.37
N PRO A 113 -3.66 -14.38 -2.58
CA PRO A 113 -5.01 -14.08 -3.07
C PRO A 113 -5.95 -15.27 -3.08
N ASN A 114 -5.44 -16.51 -3.19
CA ASN A 114 -6.25 -17.72 -3.15
C ASN A 114 -7.12 -17.85 -1.87
N ILE A 115 -6.73 -17.14 -0.81
CA ILE A 115 -7.45 -17.14 0.48
C ILE A 115 -8.43 -15.97 0.55
N ILE A 116 -8.22 -14.91 -0.24
CA ILE A 116 -8.99 -13.65 -0.22
C ILE A 116 -10.22 -13.73 -1.15
N LYS A 117 -10.39 -14.81 -1.90
CA LYS A 117 -11.32 -15.01 -3.05
C LYS A 117 -12.77 -14.56 -2.89
N ASN A 118 -13.25 -14.30 -1.69
CA ASN A 118 -14.69 -14.15 -1.50
C ASN A 118 -15.22 -12.70 -1.45
N ASN A 119 -14.36 -11.67 -1.51
CA ASN A 119 -14.81 -10.31 -1.18
C ASN A 119 -14.25 -9.16 -2.03
N THR A 120 -13.43 -9.40 -3.06
CA THR A 120 -12.86 -8.28 -3.83
C THR A 120 -13.49 -8.16 -5.21
N LYS A 121 -13.84 -6.94 -5.61
CA LYS A 121 -14.20 -6.60 -7.01
C LYS A 121 -12.99 -6.69 -7.96
N ILE A 122 -11.79 -6.76 -7.39
CA ILE A 122 -10.55 -6.90 -8.15
C ILE A 122 -10.36 -8.38 -8.44
N ASP A 123 -10.31 -8.74 -9.71
CA ASP A 123 -9.96 -10.09 -10.14
C ASP A 123 -8.48 -10.37 -9.87
N LEU A 124 -8.22 -10.91 -8.68
CA LEU A 124 -6.90 -11.33 -8.24
C LEU A 124 -6.60 -12.80 -8.61
N ASP A 125 -7.46 -13.44 -9.37
CA ASP A 125 -7.35 -14.88 -9.70
C ASP A 125 -6.05 -15.20 -10.43
N ASN A 126 -5.47 -14.22 -11.10
CA ASN A 126 -4.20 -14.34 -11.80
C ASN A 126 -2.98 -14.13 -10.91
N ILE A 127 -3.13 -13.61 -9.70
CA ILE A 127 -2.03 -13.45 -8.73
C ILE A 127 -2.03 -14.65 -7.80
N VAL A 128 -0.92 -15.39 -7.74
CA VAL A 128 -0.75 -16.54 -6.84
C VAL A 128 -0.18 -16.13 -5.51
N ASN A 129 0.82 -15.24 -5.58
CA ASN A 129 1.56 -14.78 -4.42
C ASN A 129 2.15 -13.40 -4.73
N LEU A 130 2.07 -12.50 -3.76
CA LEU A 130 2.73 -11.19 -3.82
C LEU A 130 3.50 -10.98 -2.53
N LYS A 131 4.80 -10.73 -2.65
CA LYS A 131 5.66 -10.29 -1.56
C LYS A 131 6.32 -8.99 -1.93
N ALA A 132 6.18 -7.98 -1.10
CA ALA A 132 6.77 -6.67 -1.31
C ALA A 132 7.46 -6.18 -0.05
N LYS A 133 8.55 -5.45 -0.24
CA LYS A 133 9.23 -4.72 0.81
C LYS A 133 9.44 -3.29 0.33
N ILE A 134 8.86 -2.34 1.06
CA ILE A 134 9.05 -0.92 0.84
C ILE A 134 9.99 -0.41 1.93
N ASP A 135 11.23 -0.10 1.57
CA ASP A 135 12.21 0.43 2.52
C ASP A 135 11.79 1.80 2.99
N PHE A 136 11.39 2.65 2.07
CA PHE A 136 10.77 3.95 2.37
C PHE A 136 9.92 4.45 1.19
N LEU A 137 8.87 5.21 1.53
CA LEU A 137 8.06 6.02 0.62
C LEU A 137 7.72 7.31 1.33
N VAL A 138 8.05 8.46 0.74
CA VAL A 138 7.78 9.80 1.26
C VAL A 138 6.93 10.57 0.27
N LEU A 139 5.85 11.14 0.77
CA LEU A 139 4.82 11.82 -0.01
C LEU A 139 4.60 13.23 0.56
N ASP A 140 4.71 14.25 -0.28
CA ASP A 140 4.21 15.59 0.00
C ASP A 140 2.80 15.73 -0.61
N LYS A 141 1.78 15.83 0.24
CA LYS A 141 0.36 15.80 -0.15
C LYS A 141 0.05 14.54 -0.95
N ARG A 142 0.17 14.59 -2.28
CA ARG A 142 -0.07 13.48 -3.21
C ARG A 142 1.08 13.23 -4.17
N ARG A 143 2.21 13.91 -3.96
CA ARG A 143 3.38 13.81 -4.82
C ARG A 143 4.40 12.86 -4.21
N CYS A 144 4.93 11.98 -5.02
CA CYS A 144 6.02 11.12 -4.62
C CYS A 144 7.32 11.94 -4.57
N ILE A 145 7.89 12.09 -3.36
CA ILE A 145 9.17 12.77 -3.16
C ILE A 145 10.32 11.78 -3.27
N LYS A 146 10.18 10.64 -2.59
CA LYS A 146 11.19 9.61 -2.53
C LYS A 146 10.55 8.26 -2.28
N ALA A 147 10.96 7.25 -3.05
CA ALA A 147 10.54 5.88 -2.84
C ALA A 147 11.70 4.92 -3.12
N ASN A 148 11.74 3.84 -2.35
CA ASN A 148 12.57 2.68 -2.60
C ASN A 148 11.86 1.45 -2.07
N GLY A 149 11.81 0.42 -2.88
CA GLY A 149 11.22 -0.85 -2.49
C GLY A 149 11.37 -1.86 -3.61
N ASN A 150 11.19 -3.11 -3.27
CA ASN A 150 11.22 -4.21 -4.21
C ASN A 150 10.20 -5.26 -3.83
N GLY A 151 9.97 -6.19 -4.74
CA GLY A 151 9.12 -7.33 -4.42
C GLY A 151 9.07 -8.32 -5.56
N VAL A 152 8.32 -9.37 -5.30
CA VAL A 152 8.10 -10.47 -6.25
C VAL A 152 6.62 -10.78 -6.27
N ALA A 153 6.06 -10.84 -7.47
CA ALA A 153 4.72 -11.33 -7.72
C ALA A 153 4.78 -12.62 -8.54
N GLU A 154 4.02 -13.63 -8.16
CA GLU A 154 3.79 -14.79 -8.98
C GLU A 154 2.42 -14.66 -9.64
N VAL A 155 2.40 -14.62 -10.97
CA VAL A 155 1.20 -14.35 -11.76
C VAL A 155 0.95 -15.54 -12.68
N LYS A 156 -0.31 -16.01 -12.73
CA LYS A 156 -0.77 -17.04 -13.69
C LYS A 156 -1.44 -16.35 -14.85
N ASP A 157 -1.27 -16.94 -16.00
CA ASP A 157 -2.01 -16.73 -17.25
C ASP A 157 -2.64 -15.34 -17.45
N MET A 158 -1.79 -14.33 -17.60
CA MET A 158 -2.25 -13.03 -18.06
C MET A 158 -2.53 -13.10 -19.57
N PHE A 159 -3.80 -13.02 -19.95
CA PHE A 159 -4.25 -12.88 -21.36
C PHE A 159 -3.91 -14.07 -22.28
N GLY A 160 -3.77 -15.29 -21.78
CA GLY A 160 -3.33 -16.43 -22.62
C GLY A 160 -1.91 -16.29 -23.16
N LEU A 161 -1.15 -15.32 -22.68
CA LEU A 161 0.23 -15.05 -23.09
C LEU A 161 1.26 -15.87 -22.29
N ILE A 162 0.84 -16.42 -21.16
CA ILE A 162 1.70 -17.09 -20.20
C ILE A 162 1.22 -18.54 -20.04
N PRO A 163 2.01 -19.55 -20.48
CA PRO A 163 1.58 -20.95 -20.40
C PRO A 163 1.61 -21.55 -18.98
N LYS A 164 2.24 -20.86 -18.04
CA LYS A 164 2.36 -21.25 -16.60
C LYS A 164 2.52 -19.99 -15.78
N SER A 165 2.51 -20.12 -14.44
CA SER A 165 2.86 -18.99 -13.57
C SER A 165 4.26 -18.47 -13.88
N ILE A 166 4.42 -17.16 -13.90
CA ILE A 166 5.71 -16.48 -13.99
C ILE A 166 5.94 -15.65 -12.73
N LYS A 167 7.21 -15.53 -12.37
CA LYS A 167 7.65 -14.61 -11.32
C LYS A 167 8.02 -13.29 -11.96
N LEU A 168 7.42 -12.22 -11.40
CA LEU A 168 7.71 -10.84 -11.75
C LEU A 168 8.47 -10.21 -10.60
N ASP A 169 9.68 -9.78 -10.84
CA ASP A 169 10.41 -8.91 -9.92
C ASP A 169 9.99 -7.47 -10.19
N PHE A 170 9.72 -6.69 -9.14
CA PHE A 170 9.35 -5.30 -9.29
C PHE A 170 10.14 -4.38 -8.34
N PHE A 171 10.30 -3.14 -8.78
CA PHE A 171 11.04 -2.09 -8.10
C PHE A 171 10.21 -0.82 -8.02
N LEU A 172 10.12 -0.26 -6.82
CA LEU A 172 9.41 0.97 -6.53
C LEU A 172 10.36 2.16 -6.55
N SER A 173 9.97 3.21 -7.24
CA SER A 173 10.71 4.48 -7.30
C SER A 173 9.75 5.66 -7.46
N CYS A 174 10.27 6.89 -7.40
CA CYS A 174 9.54 8.11 -7.80
C CYS A 174 10.10 8.62 -9.13
N THR A 175 9.20 9.02 -10.03
CA THR A 175 9.56 9.67 -11.29
C THR A 175 8.55 10.79 -11.55
N ASP A 176 9.02 12.01 -11.79
CA ASP A 176 8.17 13.19 -12.06
C ASP A 176 7.04 13.38 -11.02
N SER A 177 7.39 13.23 -9.74
CA SER A 177 6.46 13.31 -8.60
C SER A 177 5.38 12.20 -8.55
N ASN A 178 5.48 11.18 -9.41
CA ASN A 178 4.59 10.03 -9.45
C ASN A 178 5.26 8.79 -8.86
N ILE A 179 4.47 7.84 -8.39
CA ILE A 179 4.96 6.53 -7.99
C ILE A 179 5.14 5.68 -9.24
N LYS A 180 6.35 5.14 -9.43
CA LYS A 180 6.68 4.26 -10.53
C LYS A 180 7.06 2.88 -10.00
N ILE A 181 6.47 1.85 -10.60
CA ILE A 181 6.80 0.46 -10.34
C ILE A 181 7.27 -0.17 -11.63
N ASP A 182 8.56 -0.42 -11.75
CA ASP A 182 9.14 -1.16 -12.86
C ASP A 182 9.06 -2.66 -12.56
N PHE A 183 8.60 -3.48 -13.50
CA PHE A 183 8.51 -4.91 -13.33
C PHE A 183 9.13 -5.69 -14.50
N THR A 184 9.68 -6.86 -14.18
CA THR A 184 10.30 -7.74 -15.16
C THR A 184 10.12 -9.21 -14.78
N SER A 185 9.89 -10.06 -15.76
CA SER A 185 9.92 -11.51 -15.56
C SER A 185 11.36 -11.99 -15.62
N GLY A 186 12.00 -12.19 -14.47
CA GLY A 186 13.27 -12.84 -14.25
C GLY A 186 14.21 -12.97 -15.45
N LYS A 187 14.94 -14.09 -15.55
CA LYS A 187 15.97 -14.33 -16.58
C LYS A 187 15.43 -14.38 -18.01
N ASP A 188 14.16 -14.71 -18.20
CA ASP A 188 13.60 -14.95 -19.54
C ASP A 188 13.11 -13.68 -20.24
N GLY A 189 12.99 -12.56 -19.52
CA GLY A 189 12.54 -11.28 -20.06
C GLY A 189 11.21 -11.35 -20.84
N LEU A 190 10.38 -12.36 -20.53
CA LEU A 190 9.12 -12.63 -21.23
C LEU A 190 8.13 -11.48 -21.11
N LEU A 191 8.15 -10.81 -19.98
CA LEU A 191 7.31 -9.66 -19.67
C LEU A 191 8.15 -8.59 -18.99
N LYS A 192 8.08 -7.37 -19.50
CA LYS A 192 8.69 -6.18 -18.89
C LYS A 192 7.68 -5.04 -18.95
N GLY A 193 7.72 -4.16 -18.01
CA GLY A 193 6.86 -2.99 -18.05
C GLY A 193 7.04 -2.09 -16.87
N ASN A 194 6.17 -1.09 -16.85
CA ASN A 194 6.07 -0.16 -15.73
C ASN A 194 4.61 0.14 -15.43
N LEU A 195 4.34 0.40 -14.17
CA LEU A 195 3.10 0.96 -13.67
C LEU A 195 3.42 2.34 -13.11
N LEU A 196 2.78 3.37 -13.61
CA LEU A 196 2.87 4.74 -13.13
C LEU A 196 1.56 5.10 -12.43
N ILE A 197 1.64 5.52 -11.15
CA ILE A 197 0.49 6.00 -10.38
C ILE A 197 0.62 7.51 -10.26
N LYS A 198 -0.36 8.23 -10.84
CA LYS A 198 -0.44 9.68 -10.87
C LYS A 198 -1.46 10.17 -9.85
N ASP A 199 -1.08 11.13 -9.01
CA ASP A 199 -1.94 11.77 -8.01
C ASP A 199 -2.79 10.80 -7.15
N PHE A 200 -2.38 9.51 -7.03
CA PHE A 200 -3.08 8.41 -6.35
C PHE A 200 -4.46 8.03 -6.92
N TYR A 201 -4.84 8.57 -8.06
CA TYR A 201 -6.14 8.27 -8.67
C TYR A 201 -6.02 7.64 -10.04
N GLU A 202 -5.04 8.03 -10.81
CA GLU A 202 -4.84 7.55 -12.17
C GLU A 202 -3.67 6.58 -12.23
N TYR A 203 -3.82 5.55 -13.02
CA TYR A 203 -2.71 4.64 -13.32
C TYR A 203 -2.51 4.47 -14.81
N GLU A 204 -1.26 4.31 -15.18
CA GLU A 204 -0.83 3.92 -16.53
C GLU A 204 0.06 2.70 -16.41
N ILE A 205 -0.28 1.66 -17.15
CA ILE A 205 0.53 0.44 -17.26
C ILE A 205 1.03 0.36 -18.70
N GLU A 206 2.33 0.21 -18.85
CA GLU A 206 2.96 -0.10 -20.14
C GLU A 206 3.71 -1.42 -20.01
N ALA A 207 3.35 -2.40 -20.82
CA ALA A 207 3.95 -3.72 -20.80
C ALA A 207 4.40 -4.16 -22.19
N THR A 208 5.56 -4.80 -22.26
CA THR A 208 6.13 -5.41 -23.46
C THR A 208 6.38 -6.88 -23.21
N SER A 209 6.15 -7.71 -24.24
CA SER A 209 6.40 -9.15 -24.17
C SER A 209 7.08 -9.63 -25.44
N ASN A 210 8.18 -10.35 -25.28
CA ASN A 210 8.92 -10.94 -26.41
C ASN A 210 8.04 -11.92 -27.21
N ARG A 211 7.11 -12.62 -26.56
CA ARG A 211 6.16 -13.52 -27.25
C ARG A 211 5.10 -12.75 -28.03
N LEU A 212 4.60 -11.64 -27.49
CA LEU A 212 3.68 -10.76 -28.21
C LEU A 212 4.38 -10.20 -29.46
N ALA A 213 5.63 -9.75 -29.32
CA ALA A 213 6.43 -9.23 -30.40
C ALA A 213 6.64 -10.26 -31.52
N SER A 214 6.93 -11.51 -31.18
CA SER A 214 7.10 -12.58 -32.19
C SER A 214 5.80 -12.92 -32.92
N ARG A 215 4.68 -13.07 -32.19
CA ARG A 215 3.37 -13.33 -32.80
C ARG A 215 2.88 -12.19 -33.68
N ILE A 216 3.07 -10.93 -33.28
CA ILE A 216 2.71 -9.78 -34.10
C ILE A 216 3.58 -9.72 -35.37
N LYS A 217 4.88 -10.04 -35.27
CA LYS A 217 5.74 -10.13 -36.43
C LYS A 217 5.31 -11.23 -37.42
N GLU A 218 4.89 -12.39 -36.90
CA GLU A 218 4.36 -13.49 -37.73
C GLU A 218 3.06 -13.09 -38.43
N LEU A 219 2.14 -12.45 -37.74
CA LEU A 219 0.83 -12.07 -38.26
C LEU A 219 0.87 -10.88 -39.23
N SER A 220 1.76 -9.91 -38.99
CA SER A 220 1.74 -8.64 -39.71
C SER A 220 2.74 -8.55 -40.84
N LYS A 221 3.74 -9.44 -40.95
CA LYS A 221 4.90 -9.35 -41.86
C LYS A 221 5.59 -7.97 -41.79
N LEU A 222 5.29 -7.17 -40.74
CA LEU A 222 5.81 -5.84 -40.55
C LEU A 222 7.07 -5.86 -39.69
N ASN A 223 8.10 -5.18 -40.14
CA ASN A 223 9.31 -4.97 -39.38
C ASN A 223 9.08 -3.77 -38.42
N PHE A 224 8.72 -4.05 -37.17
CA PHE A 224 8.65 -3.01 -36.20
C PHE A 224 10.03 -2.53 -35.75
N LYS A 225 10.28 -1.22 -35.86
CA LYS A 225 11.50 -0.59 -35.32
C LYS A 225 11.51 -0.53 -33.78
N LYS A 226 10.35 -0.68 -33.12
CA LYS A 226 10.19 -0.75 -31.65
C LYS A 226 9.44 -2.03 -31.27
N GLU A 227 9.77 -2.58 -30.10
CA GLU A 227 9.01 -3.68 -29.53
C GLU A 227 7.55 -3.21 -29.30
N PRO A 228 6.55 -4.01 -29.70
CA PRO A 228 5.16 -3.66 -29.49
C PRO A 228 4.88 -3.63 -27.98
N SER A 229 4.34 -2.52 -27.51
CA SER A 229 3.90 -2.34 -26.12
C SER A 229 2.39 -2.30 -26.05
N ILE A 230 1.85 -2.84 -24.97
CA ILE A 230 0.43 -2.71 -24.62
C ILE A 230 0.34 -1.64 -23.54
N LYS A 231 -0.54 -0.67 -23.72
CA LYS A 231 -0.78 0.40 -22.76
C LYS A 231 -2.19 0.30 -22.24
N PHE A 232 -2.33 0.38 -20.92
CA PHE A 232 -3.59 0.48 -20.21
C PHE A 232 -3.54 1.70 -19.31
N SER A 233 -4.65 2.40 -19.20
CA SER A 233 -4.82 3.48 -18.24
C SER A 233 -6.20 3.39 -17.61
N GLY A 234 -6.33 3.88 -16.38
CA GLY A 234 -7.59 3.85 -15.68
C GLY A 234 -7.54 4.71 -14.41
N ASN A 235 -8.65 4.69 -13.68
CA ASN A 235 -8.77 5.40 -12.42
C ASN A 235 -8.87 4.38 -11.28
N LEU A 236 -8.00 4.50 -10.27
CA LEU A 236 -7.97 3.63 -9.10
C LEU A 236 -9.28 3.68 -8.29
N GLN A 237 -9.98 4.82 -8.30
CA GLN A 237 -11.28 4.95 -7.61
C GLN A 237 -12.37 4.02 -8.18
N GLN A 238 -12.23 3.57 -9.42
CA GLN A 238 -13.17 2.64 -10.03
C GLN A 238 -12.89 1.18 -9.64
N LEU A 239 -11.70 0.91 -9.07
CA LEU A 239 -11.30 -0.42 -8.64
C LEU A 239 -11.73 -0.75 -7.19
N PHE A 240 -12.06 0.28 -6.41
CA PHE A 240 -12.51 0.20 -5.02
C PHE A 240 -13.92 0.77 -4.88
#